data_2ab887eaf4d0077017cfb026c2c9bcfa
#
_entry.id   2ab887eaf4d0077017cfb026c2c9bcfa
#
_cell.length_a   1.000
_cell.length_b   1.000
_cell.length_c   1.000
_cell.angle_alpha   90.00
_cell.angle_beta   90.00
_cell.angle_gamma   90.00
#
_symmetry.space_group_name_H-M   'P 1'
#
loop_
_entity.id
_entity.type
_entity.pdbx_description
1 polymer ?
#
loop_
_entity_poly.entity_id
_entity_poly.type
_entity_poly.pdbx_seq_one_letter_code
_entity_poly.pdbx_strand_id
1 'polypeptide(L)'
;MKRHHLLFLFAAFIAITSSAQKLDNLVELKQKSENPLFHHLDKAPRTPAFECEGYWAWGSSVVKGDDGKYHMFVSRFPKSLPFHPGWMVASEIVHAVSEIPQGPYRFSEVALPARGAQYWDGRSTHNPRILRQNGKYYLIYMGSTHPFADPTYEQLTPEKPLVYRCPRQQTRGTRYHRILLAW
;
A
#
# COMPACT_ATOMS: atom_id res chain seq x y z
N MET A 1 47.81 -9.36 -23.24
CA MET A 1 46.75 -8.74 -22.39
C MET A 1 45.63 -8.00 -23.14
N LYS A 2 45.54 -7.96 -24.44
CA LYS A 2 44.51 -7.17 -25.20
C LYS A 2 43.27 -7.99 -25.64
N ARG A 3 43.28 -9.31 -25.56
CA ARG A 3 42.16 -10.16 -26.03
C ARG A 3 40.99 -10.32 -25.02
N HIS A 4 41.26 -10.19 -23.72
CA HIS A 4 40.22 -10.39 -22.69
C HIS A 4 39.31 -9.19 -22.53
N HIS A 5 39.78 -7.96 -22.79
CA HIS A 5 38.95 -6.75 -22.70
C HIS A 5 37.91 -6.67 -23.82
N LEU A 6 38.22 -7.22 -25.00
CA LEU A 6 37.30 -7.20 -26.14
C LEU A 6 36.11 -8.16 -25.90
N LEU A 7 36.36 -9.31 -25.27
CA LEU A 7 35.32 -10.28 -24.92
C LEU A 7 34.35 -9.75 -23.85
N PHE A 8 34.86 -8.99 -22.85
CA PHE A 8 34.01 -8.37 -21.83
C PHE A 8 33.11 -7.28 -22.37
N LEU A 9 33.62 -6.47 -23.29
CA LEU A 9 32.82 -5.41 -23.95
C LEU A 9 31.73 -6.02 -24.85
N PHE A 10 32.01 -7.14 -25.51
CA PHE A 10 31.02 -7.80 -26.37
C PHE A 10 29.93 -8.50 -25.54
N ALA A 11 30.26 -9.11 -24.41
CA ALA A 11 29.30 -9.71 -23.50
C ALA A 11 28.40 -8.67 -22.84
N ALA A 12 28.95 -7.51 -22.45
CA ALA A 12 28.16 -6.39 -21.90
C ALA A 12 27.20 -5.80 -22.94
N PHE A 13 27.64 -5.69 -24.20
CA PHE A 13 26.79 -5.19 -25.29
C PHE A 13 25.62 -6.15 -25.60
N ILE A 14 25.85 -7.45 -25.58
CA ILE A 14 24.80 -8.47 -25.79
C ILE A 14 23.79 -8.45 -24.62
N ALA A 15 24.24 -8.25 -23.38
CA ALA A 15 23.36 -8.17 -22.22
C ALA A 15 22.44 -6.93 -22.25
N ILE A 16 22.97 -5.79 -22.70
CA ILE A 16 22.21 -4.54 -22.84
C ILE A 16 21.16 -4.65 -23.95
N THR A 17 21.52 -5.22 -25.10
CA THR A 17 20.59 -5.43 -26.21
C THR A 17 19.48 -6.43 -25.86
N SER A 18 19.81 -7.49 -25.13
CA SER A 18 18.82 -8.48 -24.66
C SER A 18 17.80 -7.85 -23.68
N SER A 19 18.26 -6.97 -22.80
CA SER A 19 17.38 -6.27 -21.84
C SER A 19 16.48 -5.24 -22.53
N ALA A 20 17.01 -4.50 -23.50
CA ALA A 20 16.24 -3.56 -24.31
C ALA A 20 15.17 -4.28 -25.15
N GLN A 21 15.53 -5.38 -25.78
CA GLN A 21 14.61 -6.17 -26.60
C GLN A 21 13.49 -6.82 -25.76
N LYS A 22 13.79 -7.20 -24.51
CA LYS A 22 12.79 -7.70 -23.56
C LYS A 22 11.82 -6.59 -23.13
N LEU A 23 12.31 -5.36 -23.01
CA LEU A 23 11.49 -4.19 -22.67
C LEU A 23 10.57 -3.82 -23.84
N ASP A 24 11.10 -3.83 -25.08
CA ASP A 24 10.34 -3.56 -26.30
C ASP A 24 9.25 -4.60 -26.52
N ASN A 25 9.54 -5.88 -26.29
CA ASN A 25 8.55 -6.95 -26.35
C ASN A 25 7.43 -6.80 -25.31
N LEU A 26 7.74 -6.32 -24.10
CA LEU A 26 6.74 -6.03 -23.07
C LEU A 26 5.86 -4.84 -23.45
N VAL A 27 6.42 -3.82 -24.08
CA VAL A 27 5.68 -2.66 -24.59
C VAL A 27 4.77 -3.09 -25.74
N GLU A 28 5.29 -3.90 -26.67
CA GLU A 28 4.52 -4.42 -27.81
C GLU A 28 3.37 -5.34 -27.36
N LEU A 29 3.58 -6.20 -26.35
CA LEU A 29 2.53 -7.04 -25.76
C LEU A 29 1.42 -6.19 -25.12
N LYS A 30 1.76 -5.07 -24.48
CA LYS A 30 0.77 -4.13 -23.93
C LYS A 30 -0.01 -3.41 -25.03
N GLN A 31 0.64 -3.06 -26.14
CA GLN A 31 -0.03 -2.42 -27.26
C GLN A 31 -0.94 -3.36 -28.05
N LYS A 32 -0.65 -4.65 -28.05
CA LYS A 32 -1.46 -5.69 -28.72
C LYS A 32 -2.55 -6.29 -27.82
N SER A 33 -2.67 -5.84 -26.58
CA SER A 33 -3.75 -6.31 -25.71
C SER A 33 -5.11 -5.89 -26.25
N GLU A 34 -5.97 -6.85 -26.58
CA GLU A 34 -7.35 -6.61 -26.98
C GLU A 34 -8.26 -6.19 -25.80
N ASN A 35 -7.71 -6.18 -24.59
CA ASN A 35 -8.46 -5.77 -23.41
C ASN A 35 -8.67 -4.24 -23.42
N PRO A 36 -9.92 -3.78 -23.55
CA PRO A 36 -10.23 -2.35 -23.65
C PRO A 36 -9.75 -1.55 -22.42
N LEU A 37 -9.55 -2.18 -21.26
CA LEU A 37 -8.99 -1.53 -20.08
C LEU A 37 -7.58 -0.98 -20.31
N PHE A 38 -6.78 -1.62 -21.18
CA PHE A 38 -5.41 -1.17 -21.45
C PHE A 38 -5.33 -0.07 -22.51
N HIS A 39 -6.37 0.12 -23.32
CA HIS A 39 -6.42 1.15 -24.35
C HIS A 39 -6.62 2.57 -23.79
N HIS A 40 -7.10 2.66 -22.55
CA HIS A 40 -7.43 3.92 -21.88
C HIS A 40 -6.58 4.19 -20.63
N LEU A 41 -5.48 3.45 -20.46
CA LEU A 41 -4.56 3.69 -19.35
C LEU A 41 -3.57 4.79 -19.71
N ASP A 42 -3.82 5.96 -19.19
CA ASP A 42 -2.87 7.06 -19.23
C ASP A 42 -1.64 6.78 -18.36
N LYS A 43 -0.56 7.48 -18.67
CA LYS A 43 0.65 7.42 -17.87
C LYS A 43 0.34 7.93 -16.45
N ALA A 44 0.65 7.13 -15.44
CA ALA A 44 0.46 7.55 -14.05
C ALA A 44 1.24 8.85 -13.78
N PRO A 45 0.62 9.85 -13.11
CA PRO A 45 1.32 11.05 -12.72
C PRO A 45 2.48 10.72 -11.76
N ARG A 46 3.55 11.50 -11.81
CA ARG A 46 4.71 11.32 -10.92
C ARG A 46 4.46 11.84 -9.49
N THR A 47 3.48 12.72 -9.34
CA THR A 47 3.05 13.23 -8.04
C THR A 47 2.08 12.27 -7.39
N PRO A 48 2.25 11.95 -6.11
CA PRO A 48 1.31 11.08 -5.41
C PRO A 48 -0.07 11.72 -5.31
N ALA A 49 -1.11 10.90 -5.41
CA ALA A 49 -2.49 11.36 -5.29
C ALA A 49 -2.83 11.83 -3.87
N PHE A 50 -2.15 11.29 -2.87
CA PHE A 50 -2.29 11.63 -1.45
C PHE A 50 -0.94 11.56 -0.74
N GLU A 51 -0.64 12.60 0.02
CA GLU A 51 0.50 12.66 0.93
C GLU A 51 0.04 13.12 2.31
N CYS A 52 0.70 12.60 3.35
CA CYS A 52 0.51 13.02 4.72
C CYS A 52 1.88 13.18 5.37
N GLU A 53 2.22 14.40 5.75
CA GLU A 53 3.51 14.70 6.37
C GLU A 53 3.72 13.88 7.63
N GLY A 54 4.92 13.31 7.78
CA GLY A 54 5.26 12.46 8.92
C GLY A 54 4.68 11.05 8.89
N TYR A 55 3.94 10.68 7.82
CA TYR A 55 3.30 9.37 7.69
C TYR A 55 3.69 8.65 6.39
N TRP A 56 3.79 7.33 6.48
CA TRP A 56 3.71 6.45 5.34
C TRP A 56 2.24 6.29 4.96
N ALA A 57 1.91 6.51 3.68
CA ALA A 57 0.57 6.25 3.14
C ALA A 57 0.62 5.10 2.14
N TRP A 58 -0.35 4.17 2.21
CA TRP A 58 -0.39 2.98 1.36
C TRP A 58 -1.78 2.36 1.30
N GLY A 59 -2.05 1.56 0.27
CA GLY A 59 -3.26 0.77 0.15
C GLY A 59 -4.54 1.61 0.25
N SER A 60 -4.92 2.29 -0.85
CA SER A 60 -6.10 3.14 -0.88
C SER A 60 -7.24 2.57 -1.71
N SER A 61 -8.43 3.07 -1.47
CA SER A 61 -9.63 2.85 -2.27
C SER A 61 -10.44 4.12 -2.38
N VAL A 62 -11.01 4.38 -3.55
CA VAL A 62 -11.74 5.62 -3.85
C VAL A 62 -13.16 5.29 -4.28
N VAL A 63 -14.10 6.14 -3.89
CA VAL A 63 -15.49 6.11 -4.34
C VAL A 63 -15.95 7.54 -4.64
N LYS A 64 -16.84 7.71 -5.63
CA LYS A 64 -17.52 8.99 -5.84
C LYS A 64 -18.70 9.10 -4.87
N GLY A 65 -18.73 10.19 -4.11
CA GLY A 65 -19.80 10.51 -3.17
C GLY A 65 -21.03 11.11 -3.84
N ASP A 66 -22.13 11.20 -3.09
CA ASP A 66 -23.35 11.86 -3.52
C ASP A 66 -23.20 13.40 -3.58
N ASP A 67 -22.19 13.95 -2.90
CA ASP A 67 -21.76 15.34 -2.96
C ASP A 67 -20.98 15.67 -4.26
N GLY A 68 -20.77 14.66 -5.14
CA GLY A 68 -20.06 14.79 -6.40
C GLY A 68 -18.54 14.67 -6.27
N LYS A 69 -17.99 14.67 -5.06
CA LYS A 69 -16.56 14.57 -4.78
C LYS A 69 -16.06 13.12 -4.75
N TYR A 70 -14.75 12.97 -4.71
CA TYR A 70 -14.10 11.68 -4.60
C TYR A 70 -13.55 11.49 -3.20
N HIS A 71 -13.97 10.41 -2.55
CA HIS A 71 -13.63 10.05 -1.20
C HIS A 71 -12.63 8.88 -1.23
N MET A 72 -11.44 9.14 -0.71
CA MET A 72 -10.38 8.14 -0.59
C MET A 72 -10.29 7.67 0.86
N PHE A 73 -10.29 6.37 1.04
CA PHE A 73 -9.86 5.74 2.30
C PHE A 73 -8.50 5.14 2.08
N VAL A 74 -7.55 5.48 2.93
CA VAL A 74 -6.14 5.12 2.77
C VAL A 74 -5.52 4.75 4.10
N SER A 75 -4.69 3.72 4.10
CA SER A 75 -3.92 3.32 5.28
C SER A 75 -2.75 4.27 5.48
N ARG A 76 -2.49 4.66 6.72
CA ARG A 76 -1.26 5.37 7.08
C ARG A 76 -0.72 4.90 8.43
N PHE A 77 0.56 5.13 8.67
CA PHE A 77 1.21 4.97 9.98
C PHE A 77 2.45 5.87 10.06
N PRO A 78 2.92 6.21 11.29
CA PRO A 78 4.02 7.17 11.46
C PRO A 78 5.32 6.74 10.79
N LYS A 79 6.02 7.66 10.14
CA LYS A 79 7.38 7.47 9.60
C LYS A 79 8.45 7.29 10.69
N SER A 80 8.10 7.49 11.96
CA SER A 80 8.93 7.09 13.10
C SER A 80 9.09 5.57 13.22
N LEU A 81 8.33 4.78 12.45
CA LEU A 81 8.48 3.34 12.32
C LEU A 81 8.98 2.99 10.92
N PRO A 82 9.78 1.91 10.74
CA PRO A 82 10.16 1.44 9.42
C PRO A 82 8.93 0.98 8.66
N PHE A 83 8.92 1.12 7.33
CA PHE A 83 7.75 0.74 6.53
C PHE A 83 7.35 -0.71 6.81
N HIS A 84 8.29 -1.65 6.75
CA HIS A 84 8.07 -3.04 7.15
C HIS A 84 8.88 -3.35 8.41
N PRO A 85 8.26 -3.87 9.47
CA PRO A 85 6.88 -4.33 9.59
C PRO A 85 5.89 -3.32 10.21
N GLY A 86 6.23 -2.03 10.26
CA GLY A 86 5.42 -0.98 10.91
C GLY A 86 3.96 -0.96 10.45
N TRP A 87 3.71 -1.17 9.15
CA TRP A 87 2.36 -1.22 8.59
C TRP A 87 1.46 -2.29 9.23
N MET A 88 2.03 -3.39 9.75
CA MET A 88 1.26 -4.48 10.36
C MET A 88 0.75 -4.15 11.77
N VAL A 89 1.42 -3.22 12.45
CA VAL A 89 1.24 -3.03 13.90
C VAL A 89 0.76 -1.63 14.29
N ALA A 90 0.81 -0.66 13.37
CA ALA A 90 0.52 0.74 13.70
C ALA A 90 -0.35 1.46 12.66
N SER A 91 -0.90 0.76 11.67
CA SER A 91 -1.73 1.40 10.65
C SER A 91 -3.09 1.82 11.18
N GLU A 92 -3.53 2.97 10.73
CA GLU A 92 -4.90 3.46 10.83
C GLU A 92 -5.45 3.79 9.44
N ILE A 93 -6.76 3.82 9.28
CA ILE A 93 -7.40 4.23 8.03
C ILE A 93 -7.87 5.67 8.18
N VAL A 94 -7.45 6.50 7.22
CA VAL A 94 -7.88 7.90 7.14
C VAL A 94 -8.76 8.13 5.92
N HIS A 95 -9.59 9.16 6.00
CA HIS A 95 -10.42 9.67 4.93
C HIS A 95 -9.80 10.93 4.35
N ALA A 96 -9.79 11.02 3.03
CA ALA A 96 -9.34 12.18 2.29
C ALA A 96 -10.28 12.45 1.10
N VAL A 97 -10.36 13.69 0.67
CA VAL A 97 -11.34 14.16 -0.33
C VAL A 97 -10.65 14.90 -1.46
N SER A 98 -11.14 14.71 -2.69
CA SER A 98 -10.72 15.44 -3.89
C SER A 98 -11.91 15.79 -4.77
N GLU A 99 -11.78 16.88 -5.56
CA GLU A 99 -12.74 17.25 -6.59
C GLU A 99 -12.65 16.37 -7.85
N ILE A 100 -11.51 15.72 -8.06
CA ILE A 100 -11.26 14.86 -9.23
C ILE A 100 -10.68 13.50 -8.82
N PRO A 101 -10.92 12.42 -9.59
CA PRO A 101 -10.55 11.07 -9.20
C PRO A 101 -9.03 10.84 -9.05
N GLN A 102 -8.22 11.61 -9.77
CA GLN A 102 -6.75 11.51 -9.73
C GLN A 102 -6.12 12.20 -8.51
N GLY A 103 -6.89 13.01 -7.78
CA GLY A 103 -6.36 13.87 -6.71
C GLY A 103 -5.85 15.22 -7.23
N PRO A 104 -5.17 16.02 -6.41
CA PRO A 104 -4.70 15.63 -5.08
C PRO A 104 -5.82 15.48 -4.06
N TYR A 105 -5.71 14.50 -3.20
CA TYR A 105 -6.61 14.28 -2.09
C TYR A 105 -6.13 15.03 -0.86
N ARG A 106 -7.04 15.70 -0.18
CA ARG A 106 -6.77 16.40 1.08
C ARG A 106 -7.28 15.59 2.25
N PHE A 107 -6.44 15.43 3.27
CA PHE A 107 -6.82 14.79 4.52
C PHE A 107 -8.07 15.46 5.11
N SER A 108 -9.02 14.66 5.51
CA SER A 108 -10.25 15.09 6.19
C SER A 108 -10.25 14.67 7.65
N GLU A 109 -10.13 13.36 7.91
CA GLU A 109 -10.25 12.82 9.25
C GLU A 109 -9.61 11.42 9.37
N VAL A 110 -9.45 10.96 10.61
CA VAL A 110 -9.14 9.55 10.89
C VAL A 110 -10.46 8.77 10.92
N ALA A 111 -10.67 7.93 9.92
CA ALA A 111 -11.90 7.14 9.80
C ALA A 111 -11.92 5.93 10.76
N LEU A 112 -10.81 5.22 10.88
CA LEU A 112 -10.67 4.06 11.76
C LEU A 112 -9.36 4.16 12.55
N PRO A 113 -9.38 4.79 13.74
CA PRO A 113 -8.20 4.91 14.58
C PRO A 113 -7.88 3.58 15.29
N ALA A 114 -6.66 3.45 15.79
CA ALA A 114 -6.31 2.42 16.76
C ALA A 114 -7.17 2.58 18.02
N ARG A 115 -7.81 1.49 18.49
CA ARG A 115 -8.78 1.49 19.59
C ARG A 115 -8.30 0.79 20.86
N GLY A 116 -7.12 0.18 20.81
CA GLY A 116 -6.53 -0.57 21.90
C GLY A 116 -6.69 -2.10 21.78
N ALA A 117 -5.85 -2.83 22.53
CA ALA A 117 -5.71 -4.28 22.41
C ALA A 117 -6.97 -5.10 22.75
N GLN A 118 -7.93 -4.51 23.43
CA GLN A 118 -9.21 -5.16 23.78
C GLN A 118 -10.12 -5.40 22.57
N TYR A 119 -9.89 -4.68 21.46
CA TYR A 119 -10.65 -4.85 20.24
C TYR A 119 -9.88 -5.75 19.25
N TRP A 120 -10.61 -6.52 18.45
CA TRP A 120 -10.02 -7.46 17.46
C TRP A 120 -9.20 -6.75 16.35
N ASP A 121 -9.48 -5.48 16.08
CA ASP A 121 -8.81 -4.59 15.11
C ASP A 121 -8.08 -3.43 15.79
N GLY A 122 -7.92 -3.49 17.11
CA GLY A 122 -7.60 -2.33 17.90
C GLY A 122 -6.17 -1.82 17.79
N ARG A 123 -5.26 -2.58 17.23
CA ARG A 123 -3.86 -2.19 17.07
C ARG A 123 -3.50 -1.69 15.69
N SER A 124 -4.16 -2.24 14.65
CA SER A 124 -3.91 -1.82 13.28
C SER A 124 -5.14 -2.04 12.41
N THR A 125 -5.52 -1.04 11.63
CA THR A 125 -6.53 -1.12 10.57
C THR A 125 -5.90 -0.74 9.23
N HIS A 126 -6.10 -1.54 8.19
CA HIS A 126 -5.43 -1.31 6.91
C HIS A 126 -6.14 -1.98 5.73
N ASN A 127 -5.64 -1.76 4.50
CA ASN A 127 -6.18 -2.26 3.24
C ASN A 127 -7.67 -1.94 3.07
N PRO A 128 -8.07 -0.67 3.17
CA PRO A 128 -9.46 -0.28 2.99
C PRO A 128 -9.92 -0.56 1.56
N ARG A 129 -11.16 -0.99 1.44
CA ARG A 129 -11.90 -1.00 0.20
C ARG A 129 -13.28 -0.40 0.42
N ILE A 130 -13.51 0.74 -0.20
CA ILE A 130 -14.80 1.40 -0.20
C ILE A 130 -15.57 1.03 -1.46
N LEU A 131 -16.85 0.74 -1.31
CA LEU A 131 -17.76 0.51 -2.42
C LEU A 131 -19.14 1.08 -2.09
N ARG A 132 -19.90 1.40 -3.13
CA ARG A 132 -21.29 1.82 -3.01
C ARG A 132 -22.20 0.76 -3.62
N GLN A 133 -23.22 0.35 -2.86
CA GLN A 133 -24.23 -0.60 -3.31
C GLN A 133 -25.58 -0.25 -2.67
N ASN A 134 -26.64 -0.21 -3.48
CA ASN A 134 -28.01 0.07 -3.04
C ASN A 134 -28.14 1.36 -2.19
N GLY A 135 -27.46 2.43 -2.60
CA GLY A 135 -27.47 3.72 -1.91
C GLY A 135 -26.70 3.79 -0.59
N LYS A 136 -26.00 2.72 -0.21
CA LYS A 136 -25.17 2.65 0.98
C LYS A 136 -23.68 2.51 0.63
N TYR A 137 -22.82 3.02 1.51
CA TYR A 137 -21.38 2.88 1.41
C TYR A 137 -20.91 1.77 2.35
N TYR A 138 -20.02 0.91 1.84
CA TYR A 138 -19.46 -0.21 2.58
C TYR A 138 -17.95 -0.07 2.60
N LEU A 139 -17.38 0.10 3.79
CA LEU A 139 -15.93 0.10 3.99
C LEU A 139 -15.51 -1.28 4.49
N ILE A 140 -14.79 -2.00 3.64
CA ILE A 140 -14.21 -3.32 3.96
C ILE A 140 -12.74 -3.07 4.27
N TYR A 141 -12.23 -3.62 5.36
CA TYR A 141 -10.85 -3.44 5.76
C TYR A 141 -10.28 -4.68 6.48
N MET A 142 -8.99 -4.68 6.67
CA MET A 142 -8.30 -5.65 7.50
C MET A 142 -7.93 -5.01 8.84
N GLY A 143 -8.10 -5.76 9.92
CA GLY A 143 -7.70 -5.33 11.24
C GLY A 143 -6.86 -6.38 11.93
N SER A 144 -6.04 -5.95 12.87
CA SER A 144 -5.23 -6.81 13.71
C SER A 144 -5.14 -6.29 15.14
N THR A 145 -4.87 -7.20 16.06
CA THR A 145 -4.60 -6.87 17.45
C THR A 145 -3.55 -7.81 18.02
N HIS A 146 -2.87 -7.35 19.05
CA HIS A 146 -1.92 -8.14 19.83
C HIS A 146 -1.93 -7.66 21.29
N PRO A 147 -1.60 -8.53 22.25
CA PRO A 147 -1.65 -8.19 23.69
C PRO A 147 -0.41 -7.39 24.16
N PHE A 148 0.59 -7.21 23.31
CA PHE A 148 1.85 -6.56 23.67
C PHE A 148 1.74 -5.05 23.61
N ALA A 149 2.69 -4.35 24.24
CA ALA A 149 2.89 -2.91 24.06
C ALA A 149 3.16 -2.56 22.59
N ASP A 150 2.89 -1.32 22.21
CA ASP A 150 3.22 -0.85 20.86
C ASP A 150 4.74 -0.90 20.65
N PRO A 151 5.19 -1.43 19.49
CA PRO A 151 6.59 -1.63 19.26
C PRO A 151 7.31 -0.31 19.01
N THR A 152 8.59 -0.24 19.42
CA THR A 152 9.47 0.87 19.08
C THR A 152 10.14 0.66 17.73
N TYR A 153 10.77 1.71 17.21
CA TYR A 153 11.53 1.64 15.96
C TYR A 153 12.63 0.57 16.03
N GLU A 154 13.40 0.55 17.14
CA GLU A 154 14.52 -0.38 17.32
C GLU A 154 14.05 -1.84 17.33
N GLN A 155 12.84 -2.09 17.84
CA GLN A 155 12.25 -3.43 17.85
C GLN A 155 11.80 -3.87 16.46
N LEU A 156 11.51 -2.93 15.54
CA LEU A 156 11.05 -3.18 14.19
C LEU A 156 12.18 -3.18 13.15
N THR A 157 13.41 -2.79 13.51
CA THR A 157 14.51 -2.75 12.55
C THR A 157 15.10 -4.13 12.26
N PRO A 158 15.62 -4.37 11.03
CA PRO A 158 16.20 -5.67 10.64
C PRO A 158 17.40 -6.10 11.47
N GLU A 159 18.11 -5.15 12.08
CA GLU A 159 19.31 -5.40 12.89
C GLU A 159 19.01 -6.05 14.24
N LYS A 160 17.74 -5.99 14.68
CA LYS A 160 17.27 -6.70 15.88
C LYS A 160 16.13 -7.66 15.55
N PRO A 161 16.36 -8.65 14.68
CA PRO A 161 15.28 -9.47 14.11
C PRO A 161 14.61 -10.41 15.11
N LEU A 162 15.14 -10.57 16.31
CA LEU A 162 14.67 -11.58 17.28
C LEU A 162 13.32 -11.22 17.92
N VAL A 163 12.97 -9.94 18.02
CA VAL A 163 11.71 -9.52 18.69
C VAL A 163 10.52 -9.67 17.74
N TYR A 164 10.74 -9.55 16.41
CA TYR A 164 9.69 -9.62 15.39
C TYR A 164 9.74 -10.82 14.44
N ARG A 165 10.75 -11.66 14.52
CA ARG A 165 10.57 -13.05 14.08
C ARG A 165 9.63 -13.68 15.11
N CYS A 166 8.34 -13.43 14.89
CA CYS A 166 7.29 -14.03 15.69
C CYS A 166 7.64 -15.48 15.96
N PRO A 167 8.03 -15.89 17.18
CA PRO A 167 7.97 -17.29 17.52
C PRO A 167 6.55 -17.73 17.22
N ARG A 168 6.36 -18.93 16.66
CA ARG A 168 5.01 -19.47 16.37
C ARG A 168 4.02 -19.32 17.54
N GLN A 169 4.50 -19.10 18.75
CA GLN A 169 3.72 -18.80 19.95
C GLN A 169 3.20 -17.36 20.03
N GLN A 170 3.90 -16.37 19.46
CA GLN A 170 3.44 -14.97 19.46
C GLN A 170 2.38 -14.70 18.38
N THR A 171 2.37 -15.46 17.28
CA THR A 171 1.32 -15.37 16.28
C THR A 171 -0.03 -15.93 16.75
N ARG A 172 -0.07 -16.73 17.80
CA ARG A 172 -1.35 -17.20 18.39
C ARG A 172 -2.21 -16.06 18.98
N GLY A 173 -1.62 -14.91 19.28
CA GLY A 173 -2.34 -13.72 19.78
C GLY A 173 -2.73 -12.71 18.72
N THR A 174 -2.21 -12.83 17.50
CA THR A 174 -2.54 -11.89 16.41
C THR A 174 -3.70 -12.45 15.61
N ARG A 175 -4.84 -11.78 15.65
CA ARG A 175 -6.04 -12.15 14.88
C ARG A 175 -6.18 -11.17 13.74
N TYR A 176 -6.25 -11.69 12.52
CA TYR A 176 -6.61 -10.93 11.33
C TYR A 176 -8.08 -11.20 11.00
N HIS A 177 -8.88 -10.16 10.98
CA HIS A 177 -10.29 -10.25 10.63
C HIS A 177 -10.59 -9.32 9.46
N ARG A 178 -11.47 -9.78 8.57
CA ARG A 178 -12.10 -8.93 7.57
C ARG A 178 -13.46 -8.56 8.08
N ILE A 179 -13.76 -7.28 8.14
CA ILE A 179 -15.11 -6.81 8.51
C ILE A 179 -15.65 -5.87 7.46
N LEU A 180 -16.95 -6.02 7.26
CA LEU A 180 -17.79 -5.12 6.49
C LEU A 180 -18.43 -4.12 7.46
N LEU A 181 -18.14 -2.85 7.30
CA LEU A 181 -18.92 -1.79 7.92
C LEU A 181 -19.80 -1.15 6.83
N ALA A 182 -21.09 -1.04 7.14
CA ALA A 182 -22.05 -0.31 6.33
C ALA A 182 -22.56 0.90 7.14
N TRP A 183 -22.61 2.07 6.52
CA TRP A 183 -23.28 3.26 7.01
C TRP A 183 -24.13 3.93 5.94
#